data_9d94f6ac520e508bacc96ae57505364b
#
_entry.id   9d94f6ac520e508bacc96ae57505364b
#
_cell.length_a   1.000
_cell.length_b   1.000
_cell.length_c   1.000
_cell.angle_alpha   90.00
_cell.angle_beta   90.00
_cell.angle_gamma   90.00
#
_symmetry.space_group_name_H-M   'P 1'
#
loop_
_entity.id
_entity.type
_entity.pdbx_description
1 polymer ?
#
loop_
_entity_poly.entity_id
_entity_poly.type
_entity_poly.pdbx_seq_one_letter_code
_entity_poly.pdbx_strand_id
1 'polypeptide(L)'
;MAKRFTETTKWNEDWFLDLNSEHKLFWIYICDNCDHAGIFKPNKRLFELLIGKKINVSEFISVVNEDKVRLLELNNGRWYLTGFISFQYGGKLNENNRVHKSILTLLIKNAIIWSDEDKAPKLELGEPNEPKKETKPVPKGNPESIAEAIDYFKAKGSSKNEGEKFYYFYESKGWMIGKTKMKNWKMSASGWISRNKTSKPDSDYLGGQLAAMKKN
;
A
#
# COMPACT_ATOMS: atom_id res chain seq x y z
N MET A 1 0.08 -0.93 -20.15
CA MET A 1 1.13 0.06 -20.42
C MET A 1 0.80 1.36 -19.70
N ALA A 2 1.74 1.91 -18.95
CA ALA A 2 1.59 3.24 -18.38
C ALA A 2 1.89 4.28 -19.47
N LYS A 3 0.97 5.25 -19.67
CA LYS A 3 1.21 6.42 -20.53
C LYS A 3 1.55 7.60 -19.62
N ARG A 4 2.46 8.47 -20.05
CA ARG A 4 2.89 9.66 -19.31
C ARG A 4 2.95 10.87 -20.20
N PHE A 5 2.69 12.03 -19.61
CA PHE A 5 3.00 13.30 -20.27
C PHE A 5 4.52 13.50 -20.27
N THR A 6 5.01 14.11 -21.34
CA THR A 6 6.41 14.49 -21.49
C THR A 6 6.51 16.00 -21.50
N GLU A 7 7.36 16.56 -20.63
CA GLU A 7 7.70 17.98 -20.65
C GLU A 7 8.52 18.28 -21.89
N THR A 8 7.92 19.03 -22.81
CA THR A 8 8.55 19.35 -24.10
C THR A 8 9.36 20.64 -24.06
N THR A 9 9.06 21.54 -23.13
CA THR A 9 9.74 22.84 -23.01
C THR A 9 11.19 22.68 -22.54
N LYS A 10 11.55 21.57 -21.89
CA LYS A 10 12.92 21.26 -21.46
C LYS A 10 13.96 21.38 -22.59
N TRP A 11 13.53 21.14 -23.86
CA TRP A 11 14.43 21.23 -25.01
C TRP A 11 14.90 22.67 -25.30
N ASN A 12 14.26 23.69 -24.70
CA ASN A 12 14.59 25.09 -24.81
C ASN A 12 15.15 25.66 -23.50
N GLU A 13 15.36 24.83 -22.48
CA GLU A 13 15.91 25.25 -21.18
C GLU A 13 17.43 25.01 -21.15
N ASP A 14 18.18 26.02 -20.69
CA ASP A 14 19.66 26.01 -20.70
C ASP A 14 20.22 24.78 -20.00
N TRP A 15 19.70 24.41 -18.81
CA TRP A 15 20.15 23.25 -18.07
C TRP A 15 20.08 21.94 -18.88
N PHE A 16 19.10 21.80 -19.79
CA PHE A 16 18.95 20.61 -20.62
C PHE A 16 19.78 20.73 -21.89
N LEU A 17 19.91 21.94 -22.46
CA LEU A 17 20.75 22.21 -23.64
C LEU A 17 22.21 21.89 -23.34
N ASP A 18 22.70 22.21 -22.15
CA ASP A 18 24.08 22.02 -21.71
C ASP A 18 24.45 20.55 -21.41
N LEU A 19 23.43 19.68 -21.22
CA LEU A 19 23.67 18.25 -21.08
C LEU A 19 24.28 17.64 -22.33
N ASN A 20 25.25 16.75 -22.15
CA ASN A 20 25.74 15.90 -23.24
C ASN A 20 24.67 14.87 -23.67
N SER A 21 24.85 14.21 -24.78
CA SER A 21 23.88 13.28 -25.37
C SER A 21 23.52 12.11 -24.43
N GLU A 22 24.52 11.58 -23.72
CA GLU A 22 24.35 10.48 -22.78
C GLU A 22 23.50 10.92 -21.57
N HIS A 23 23.76 12.12 -21.05
CA HIS A 23 23.00 12.70 -19.94
C HIS A 23 21.55 13.03 -20.35
N LYS A 24 21.34 13.58 -21.56
CA LYS A 24 19.99 13.80 -22.11
C LYS A 24 19.20 12.50 -22.20
N LEU A 25 19.82 11.46 -22.74
CA LEU A 25 19.18 10.15 -22.87
C LEU A 25 18.92 9.51 -21.50
N PHE A 26 19.85 9.66 -20.55
CA PHE A 26 19.65 9.14 -19.20
C PHE A 26 18.52 9.85 -18.45
N TRP A 27 18.40 11.17 -18.60
CA TRP A 27 17.26 11.91 -18.06
C TRP A 27 15.92 11.41 -18.60
N ILE A 28 15.82 11.25 -19.93
CA ILE A 28 14.60 10.71 -20.55
C ILE A 28 14.31 9.30 -20.02
N TYR A 29 15.34 8.44 -19.95
CA TYR A 29 15.21 7.09 -19.42
C TYR A 29 14.68 7.08 -17.97
N ILE A 30 15.16 7.96 -17.11
CA ILE A 30 14.68 8.10 -15.72
C ILE A 30 13.20 8.52 -15.71
N CYS A 31 12.83 9.51 -16.50
CA CYS A 31 11.44 9.99 -16.61
C CYS A 31 10.49 8.90 -17.09
N ASP A 32 10.91 8.06 -18.03
CA ASP A 32 10.09 6.98 -18.57
C ASP A 32 9.95 5.79 -17.62
N ASN A 33 10.97 5.53 -16.79
CA ASN A 33 11.03 4.34 -15.95
C ASN A 33 10.80 4.59 -14.45
N CYS A 34 10.58 5.83 -14.00
CA CYS A 34 10.15 6.09 -12.64
C CYS A 34 8.73 5.54 -12.40
N ASP A 35 8.31 5.38 -11.16
CA ASP A 35 6.94 5.01 -10.83
C ASP A 35 5.96 6.20 -10.95
N HIS A 36 4.68 6.00 -10.63
CA HIS A 36 3.66 7.04 -10.71
C HIS A 36 3.77 8.13 -9.63
N ALA A 37 4.68 7.98 -8.68
CA ALA A 37 5.05 9.03 -7.72
C ALA A 37 6.34 9.76 -8.12
N GLY A 38 6.97 9.43 -9.27
CA GLY A 38 8.23 10.00 -9.70
C GLY A 38 9.45 9.39 -9.02
N ILE A 39 9.32 8.18 -8.43
CA ILE A 39 10.42 7.50 -7.76
C ILE A 39 11.05 6.50 -8.71
N PHE A 40 12.33 6.65 -8.96
CA PHE A 40 13.13 5.81 -9.85
C PHE A 40 14.04 4.88 -9.04
N LYS A 41 14.13 3.61 -9.45
CA LYS A 41 15.11 2.66 -8.93
C LYS A 41 16.27 2.58 -9.92
N PRO A 42 17.46 3.13 -9.62
CA PRO A 42 18.58 3.13 -10.53
C PRO A 42 19.01 1.71 -10.90
N ASN A 43 19.20 1.50 -12.20
CA ASN A 43 19.83 0.30 -12.74
C ASN A 43 20.87 0.74 -13.78
N LYS A 44 22.01 1.21 -13.28
CA LYS A 44 23.12 1.70 -14.11
C LYS A 44 23.54 0.69 -15.17
N ARG A 45 23.71 -0.59 -14.79
CA ARG A 45 24.14 -1.65 -15.70
C ARG A 45 23.18 -1.82 -16.88
N LEU A 46 21.86 -1.78 -16.62
CA LEU A 46 20.87 -1.92 -17.68
C LEU A 46 20.94 -0.72 -18.63
N PHE A 47 21.03 0.50 -18.08
CA PHE A 47 21.12 1.70 -18.90
C PHE A 47 22.38 1.69 -19.78
N GLU A 48 23.55 1.41 -19.20
CA GLU A 48 24.82 1.31 -19.94
C GLU A 48 24.76 0.25 -21.04
N LEU A 49 24.10 -0.87 -20.80
CA LEU A 49 23.89 -1.91 -21.81
C LEU A 49 23.01 -1.42 -22.96
N LEU A 50 21.92 -0.68 -22.66
CA LEU A 50 20.98 -0.18 -23.68
C LEU A 50 21.57 0.88 -24.58
N ILE A 51 22.46 1.74 -24.07
CA ILE A 51 23.08 2.83 -24.83
C ILE A 51 24.49 2.52 -25.31
N GLY A 52 25.10 1.40 -24.87
CA GLY A 52 26.46 0.99 -25.25
C GLY A 52 27.58 1.87 -24.69
N LYS A 53 27.30 2.72 -23.70
CA LYS A 53 28.26 3.64 -23.08
C LYS A 53 28.13 3.64 -21.56
N LYS A 54 29.27 3.88 -20.89
CA LYS A 54 29.31 4.09 -19.43
C LYS A 54 28.85 5.48 -19.10
N ILE A 55 28.11 5.60 -17.95
CA ILE A 55 27.68 6.88 -17.43
C ILE A 55 28.31 7.18 -16.08
N ASN A 56 28.78 8.43 -15.92
CA ASN A 56 29.21 8.97 -14.63
C ASN A 56 27.95 9.54 -13.90
N VAL A 57 27.40 8.75 -12.98
CA VAL A 57 26.16 9.10 -12.26
C VAL A 57 26.36 10.34 -11.40
N SER A 58 27.48 10.48 -10.71
CA SER A 58 27.74 11.63 -9.83
C SER A 58 27.82 12.93 -10.62
N GLU A 59 28.50 12.91 -11.77
CA GLU A 59 28.55 14.04 -12.69
C GLU A 59 27.15 14.38 -13.24
N PHE A 60 26.41 13.37 -13.68
CA PHE A 60 25.04 13.55 -14.15
C PHE A 60 24.17 14.24 -13.11
N ILE A 61 24.15 13.76 -11.85
CA ILE A 61 23.36 14.34 -10.78
C ILE A 61 23.80 15.79 -10.48
N SER A 62 25.09 16.06 -10.49
CA SER A 62 25.62 17.41 -10.30
C SER A 62 25.12 18.37 -11.36
N VAL A 63 25.22 17.99 -12.65
CA VAL A 63 24.83 18.86 -13.76
C VAL A 63 23.31 19.08 -13.82
N VAL A 64 22.50 18.04 -13.66
CA VAL A 64 21.02 18.21 -13.70
C VAL A 64 20.47 19.00 -12.51
N ASN A 65 21.24 19.13 -11.44
CA ASN A 65 20.86 19.86 -10.23
C ASN A 65 21.57 21.22 -10.08
N GLU A 66 22.31 21.67 -11.08
CA GLU A 66 23.18 22.85 -10.97
C GLU A 66 22.44 24.11 -10.55
N ASP A 67 21.34 24.45 -11.20
CA ASP A 67 20.54 25.64 -10.93
C ASP A 67 19.33 25.35 -10.02
N LYS A 68 18.83 24.13 -10.05
CA LYS A 68 17.62 23.69 -9.34
C LYS A 68 17.69 22.21 -9.04
N VAL A 69 17.27 21.82 -7.84
CA VAL A 69 17.20 20.41 -7.49
C VAL A 69 16.08 19.74 -8.26
N ARG A 70 16.42 18.95 -9.27
CA ARG A 70 15.52 18.16 -10.11
C ARG A 70 15.46 16.71 -9.74
N LEU A 71 16.58 16.20 -9.21
CA LEU A 71 16.73 14.79 -8.86
C LEU A 71 17.33 14.67 -7.46
N LEU A 72 16.63 13.97 -6.57
CA LEU A 72 17.06 13.72 -5.21
C LEU A 72 17.42 12.26 -5.03
N GLU A 73 18.59 12.01 -4.45
CA GLU A 73 18.98 10.69 -3.99
C GLU A 73 18.36 10.42 -2.61
N LEU A 74 17.64 9.31 -2.49
CA LEU A 74 16.99 8.89 -1.25
C LEU A 74 17.89 7.91 -0.49
N ASN A 75 17.76 7.87 0.83
CA ASN A 75 18.56 7.00 1.72
C ASN A 75 18.47 5.51 1.38
N ASN A 76 17.44 5.08 0.66
CA ASN A 76 17.25 3.70 0.21
C ASN A 76 17.83 3.40 -1.17
N GLY A 77 18.68 4.28 -1.71
CA GLY A 77 19.29 4.15 -3.02
C GLY A 77 18.36 4.35 -4.22
N ARG A 78 17.16 4.88 -3.99
CA ARG A 78 16.24 5.34 -5.04
C ARG A 78 16.44 6.82 -5.31
N TRP A 79 15.91 7.29 -6.44
CA TRP A 79 15.92 8.69 -6.80
C TRP A 79 14.51 9.23 -6.95
N TYR A 80 14.30 10.47 -6.59
CA TYR A 80 13.02 11.15 -6.70
C TYR A 80 13.11 12.35 -7.63
N LEU A 81 12.20 12.42 -8.61
CA LEU A 81 12.07 13.57 -9.51
C LEU A 81 11.16 14.62 -8.85
N THR A 82 11.75 15.74 -8.41
CA THR A 82 11.06 16.74 -7.57
C THR A 82 9.87 17.41 -8.25
N GLY A 83 9.95 17.67 -9.56
CA GLY A 83 8.89 18.29 -10.36
C GLY A 83 7.81 17.33 -10.88
N PHE A 84 7.98 16.01 -10.67
CA PHE A 84 7.15 15.00 -11.33
C PHE A 84 5.67 15.09 -10.97
N ILE A 85 5.34 15.20 -9.70
CA ILE A 85 3.94 15.25 -9.23
C ILE A 85 3.26 16.54 -9.71
N SER A 86 3.95 17.67 -9.61
CA SER A 86 3.42 18.95 -10.10
C SER A 86 3.13 18.92 -11.58
N PHE A 87 3.99 18.31 -12.36
CA PHE A 87 3.83 18.18 -13.81
C PHE A 87 2.74 17.18 -14.20
N GLN A 88 2.74 15.97 -13.63
CA GLN A 88 1.82 14.89 -14.03
C GLN A 88 0.39 15.06 -13.47
N TYR A 89 0.24 15.68 -12.29
CA TYR A 89 -1.02 15.75 -11.54
C TYR A 89 -1.44 17.17 -11.14
N GLY A 90 -0.75 18.21 -11.62
CA GLY A 90 -1.08 19.60 -11.33
C GLY A 90 -0.73 20.06 -9.91
N GLY A 91 0.08 19.31 -9.17
CA GLY A 91 0.61 19.69 -7.86
C GLY A 91 -0.36 19.56 -6.69
N LYS A 92 -1.61 19.14 -6.90
CA LYS A 92 -2.59 18.89 -5.83
C LYS A 92 -2.96 17.43 -5.78
N LEU A 93 -2.76 16.80 -4.63
CA LEU A 93 -3.10 15.41 -4.40
C LEU A 93 -4.38 15.31 -3.56
N ASN A 94 -5.39 14.61 -4.05
CA ASN A 94 -6.67 14.39 -3.39
C ASN A 94 -6.70 12.96 -2.81
N GLU A 95 -6.82 12.83 -1.50
CA GLU A 95 -6.86 11.54 -0.81
C GLU A 95 -8.07 10.67 -1.18
N ASN A 96 -9.14 11.26 -1.71
CA ASN A 96 -10.30 10.52 -2.20
C ASN A 96 -10.05 9.88 -3.57
N ASN A 97 -9.00 10.30 -4.28
CA ASN A 97 -8.59 9.69 -5.55
C ASN A 97 -7.65 8.50 -5.27
N ARG A 98 -8.00 7.32 -5.79
CA ARG A 98 -7.24 6.09 -5.59
C ARG A 98 -5.78 6.19 -6.06
N VAL A 99 -5.53 6.87 -7.18
CA VAL A 99 -4.17 7.06 -7.71
C VAL A 99 -3.37 7.99 -6.81
N HIS A 100 -3.95 9.13 -6.42
CA HIS A 100 -3.30 10.10 -5.53
C HIS A 100 -3.01 9.50 -4.15
N LYS A 101 -3.92 8.69 -3.60
CA LYS A 101 -3.67 7.95 -2.36
C LYS A 101 -2.50 6.98 -2.47
N SER A 102 -2.36 6.32 -3.61
CA SER A 102 -1.20 5.45 -3.89
C SER A 102 0.10 6.24 -3.97
N ILE A 103 0.08 7.44 -4.59
CA ILE A 103 1.23 8.36 -4.64
C ILE A 103 1.64 8.76 -3.23
N LEU A 104 0.72 9.26 -2.41
CA LEU A 104 0.99 9.64 -1.02
C LEU A 104 1.59 8.50 -0.21
N THR A 105 1.09 7.28 -0.40
CA THR A 105 1.64 6.08 0.25
C THR A 105 3.09 5.82 -0.16
N LEU A 106 3.43 6.01 -1.44
CA LEU A 106 4.80 5.84 -1.94
C LEU A 106 5.73 6.94 -1.43
N LEU A 107 5.28 8.18 -1.37
CA LEU A 107 6.06 9.29 -0.81
C LEU A 107 6.41 9.04 0.66
N ILE A 108 5.41 8.71 1.48
CA ILE A 108 5.60 8.38 2.90
C ILE A 108 6.57 7.21 3.07
N LYS A 109 6.42 6.16 2.26
CA LYS A 109 7.31 4.98 2.30
C LYS A 109 8.77 5.33 2.01
N ASN A 110 9.03 6.39 1.26
CA ASN A 110 10.36 6.85 0.88
C ASN A 110 10.82 8.09 1.67
N ALA A 111 10.15 8.39 2.80
CA ALA A 111 10.43 9.55 3.66
C ALA A 111 10.41 10.91 2.93
N ILE A 112 9.51 11.03 1.95
CA ILE A 112 9.29 12.28 1.21
C ILE A 112 8.03 12.95 1.77
N ILE A 113 8.17 14.16 2.32
CA ILE A 113 7.04 14.98 2.75
C ILE A 113 6.59 15.82 1.57
N TRP A 114 5.31 15.69 1.23
CA TRP A 114 4.66 16.48 0.20
C TRP A 114 3.71 17.47 0.84
N SER A 115 3.83 18.77 0.52
CA SER A 115 2.85 19.79 0.87
C SER A 115 2.31 20.45 -0.39
N ASP A 116 1.00 20.68 -0.44
CA ASP A 116 0.33 21.36 -1.55
C ASP A 116 0.74 22.84 -1.65
N GLU A 117 1.24 23.42 -0.56
CA GLU A 117 1.60 24.84 -0.46
C GLU A 117 2.93 25.16 -1.13
N ASP A 118 3.89 24.26 -1.07
CA ASP A 118 5.25 24.52 -1.53
C ASP A 118 5.53 24.11 -2.98
N LYS A 119 4.63 23.35 -3.63
CA LYS A 119 4.82 22.73 -4.97
C LYS A 119 6.17 22.02 -5.15
N ALA A 120 6.91 21.88 -4.08
CA ALA A 120 8.19 21.22 -4.01
C ALA A 120 8.24 20.36 -2.74
N PRO A 121 8.82 19.15 -2.81
CA PRO A 121 8.95 18.29 -1.64
C PRO A 121 9.93 18.92 -0.64
N LYS A 122 9.52 19.05 0.60
CA LYS A 122 10.48 19.25 1.70
C LYS A 122 11.06 17.89 2.06
N LEU A 123 12.37 17.73 1.82
CA LEU A 123 13.11 16.63 2.42
C LEU A 123 13.39 17.00 3.88
N GLU A 124 12.64 16.44 4.80
CA GLU A 124 13.22 16.18 6.10
C GLU A 124 14.04 14.89 5.93
N LEU A 125 15.35 15.03 5.98
CA LEU A 125 16.28 13.94 6.21
C LEU A 125 16.07 13.46 7.66
N GLY A 126 14.86 12.97 7.94
CA GLY A 126 14.62 12.13 9.09
C GLY A 126 15.45 10.87 8.88
N GLU A 127 16.09 10.39 9.94
CA GLU A 127 16.66 9.05 9.97
C GLU A 127 15.70 8.10 9.28
N PRO A 128 16.20 7.09 8.53
CA PRO A 128 15.32 6.12 7.88
C PRO A 128 14.38 5.62 8.97
N ASN A 129 13.17 6.13 9.00
CA ASN A 129 12.10 5.42 9.63
C ASN A 129 12.09 4.10 8.86
N GLU A 130 12.87 3.12 9.37
CA GLU A 130 12.40 1.77 9.21
C GLU A 130 10.91 1.89 9.41
N PRO A 131 10.06 1.48 8.46
CA PRO A 131 8.66 1.44 8.75
C PRO A 131 8.62 0.67 10.07
N LYS A 132 8.45 1.38 11.21
CA LYS A 132 7.77 0.76 12.31
C LYS A 132 6.56 0.23 11.59
N LYS A 133 6.63 -1.07 11.28
CA LYS A 133 5.46 -1.85 11.09
C LYS A 133 4.57 -1.50 12.28
N GLU A 134 3.75 -0.45 12.15
CA GLU A 134 2.39 -0.62 12.52
C GLU A 134 1.91 -1.71 11.58
N THR A 135 2.34 -2.89 11.86
CA THR A 135 1.58 -4.06 11.53
C THR A 135 0.23 -3.79 12.20
N LYS A 136 -0.70 -3.22 11.46
CA LYS A 136 -2.02 -3.83 11.54
C LYS A 136 -1.65 -5.30 11.37
N PRO A 137 -1.80 -6.11 12.42
CA PRO A 137 -1.30 -7.48 12.39
C PRO A 137 -1.82 -8.05 11.07
N VAL A 138 -0.92 -8.54 10.22
CA VAL A 138 -1.32 -9.26 9.01
C VAL A 138 -2.32 -10.25 9.53
N PRO A 139 -3.59 -10.20 9.09
CA PRO A 139 -4.61 -11.01 9.71
C PRO A 139 -4.14 -12.44 9.60
N LYS A 140 -3.71 -13.03 10.75
CA LYS A 140 -3.22 -14.40 10.76
C LYS A 140 -4.35 -15.25 10.20
N GLY A 141 -4.04 -16.13 9.30
CA GLY A 141 -5.04 -16.99 8.68
C GLY A 141 -5.83 -17.81 9.70
N ASN A 142 -5.25 -18.03 10.89
CA ASN A 142 -5.84 -18.73 12.03
C ASN A 142 -5.51 -17.99 13.34
N PRO A 143 -6.31 -18.11 14.41
CA PRO A 143 -5.98 -17.62 15.74
C PRO A 143 -4.76 -18.36 16.30
N GLU A 144 -4.00 -17.73 17.17
CA GLU A 144 -2.83 -18.33 17.84
C GLU A 144 -3.24 -19.41 18.85
N SER A 145 -4.43 -19.22 19.43
CA SER A 145 -4.98 -20.15 20.42
C SER A 145 -6.50 -20.09 20.44
N ILE A 146 -7.14 -21.09 21.04
CA ILE A 146 -8.58 -21.10 21.28
C ILE A 146 -9.02 -19.92 22.14
N ALA A 147 -8.17 -19.47 23.07
CA ALA A 147 -8.42 -18.31 23.92
C ALA A 147 -8.58 -17.04 23.11
N GLU A 148 -7.73 -16.78 22.11
CA GLU A 148 -7.84 -15.63 21.21
C GLU A 148 -9.16 -15.63 20.43
N ALA A 149 -9.61 -16.80 19.98
CA ALA A 149 -10.90 -16.93 19.29
C ALA A 149 -12.05 -16.61 20.25
N ILE A 150 -12.05 -17.15 21.46
CA ILE A 150 -13.08 -16.90 22.49
C ILE A 150 -13.15 -15.41 22.85
N ASP A 151 -12.01 -14.77 23.07
CA ASP A 151 -11.96 -13.35 23.45
C ASP A 151 -12.48 -12.44 22.32
N TYR A 152 -12.16 -12.78 21.07
CA TYR A 152 -12.70 -12.09 19.91
C TYR A 152 -14.24 -12.20 19.84
N PHE A 153 -14.81 -13.40 20.05
CA PHE A 153 -16.25 -13.63 20.06
C PHE A 153 -16.93 -12.86 21.18
N LYS A 154 -16.37 -12.85 22.40
CA LYS A 154 -16.87 -12.04 23.51
C LYS A 154 -16.86 -10.55 23.20
N ALA A 155 -15.74 -10.04 22.66
CA ALA A 155 -15.61 -8.63 22.26
C ALA A 155 -16.65 -8.21 21.18
N LYS A 156 -17.14 -9.16 20.37
CA LYS A 156 -18.19 -8.95 19.37
C LYS A 156 -19.60 -9.22 19.89
N GLY A 157 -19.78 -9.42 21.20
CA GLY A 157 -21.08 -9.66 21.83
C GLY A 157 -21.64 -11.06 21.56
N SER A 158 -20.77 -12.04 21.29
CA SER A 158 -21.14 -13.45 21.15
C SER A 158 -20.72 -14.27 22.38
N SER A 159 -21.15 -15.53 22.46
CA SER A 159 -20.85 -16.39 23.60
C SER A 159 -19.48 -17.07 23.47
N LYS A 160 -18.93 -17.50 24.64
CA LYS A 160 -17.73 -18.35 24.72
C LYS A 160 -17.91 -19.62 23.88
N ASN A 161 -19.05 -20.27 24.00
CA ASN A 161 -19.36 -21.53 23.31
C ASN A 161 -19.33 -21.37 21.77
N GLU A 162 -19.78 -20.25 21.23
CA GLU A 162 -19.70 -19.98 19.81
C GLU A 162 -18.26 -19.75 19.34
N GLY A 163 -17.40 -19.15 20.16
CA GLY A 163 -15.98 -19.02 19.88
C GLY A 163 -15.26 -20.38 19.83
N GLU A 164 -15.60 -21.27 20.79
CA GLU A 164 -15.09 -22.66 20.84
C GLU A 164 -15.53 -23.47 19.61
N LYS A 165 -16.82 -23.42 19.28
CA LYS A 165 -17.36 -24.10 18.10
C LYS A 165 -16.70 -23.62 16.80
N PHE A 166 -16.52 -22.33 16.65
CA PHE A 166 -15.82 -21.76 15.50
C PHE A 166 -14.38 -22.27 15.40
N TYR A 167 -13.66 -22.25 16.52
CA TYR A 167 -12.27 -22.71 16.58
C TYR A 167 -12.14 -24.16 16.13
N TYR A 168 -12.86 -25.08 16.81
CA TYR A 168 -12.78 -26.52 16.49
C TYR A 168 -13.26 -26.87 15.07
N PHE A 169 -14.27 -26.15 14.57
CA PHE A 169 -14.75 -26.35 13.21
C PHE A 169 -13.68 -26.05 12.15
N TYR A 170 -12.96 -24.94 12.30
CA TYR A 170 -11.93 -24.59 11.33
C TYR A 170 -10.61 -25.31 11.58
N GLU A 171 -10.28 -25.65 12.80
CA GLU A 171 -9.10 -26.47 13.12
C GLU A 171 -9.21 -27.86 12.51
N SER A 172 -10.35 -28.52 12.63
CA SER A 172 -10.61 -29.83 11.99
C SER A 172 -10.51 -29.80 10.47
N LYS A 173 -10.65 -28.63 9.84
CA LYS A 173 -10.50 -28.41 8.41
C LYS A 173 -9.13 -27.81 8.02
N GLY A 174 -8.16 -27.79 8.92
CA GLY A 174 -6.85 -27.20 8.68
C GLY A 174 -6.88 -25.72 8.29
N TRP A 175 -7.87 -24.97 8.82
CA TRP A 175 -8.10 -23.55 8.53
C TRP A 175 -8.30 -23.25 7.04
N MET A 176 -9.04 -24.13 6.35
CA MET A 176 -9.38 -24.00 4.93
C MET A 176 -10.80 -23.43 4.74
N ILE A 177 -10.95 -22.57 3.72
CA ILE A 177 -12.24 -22.12 3.19
C ILE A 177 -12.35 -22.68 1.77
N GLY A 178 -13.14 -23.73 1.61
CA GLY A 178 -13.17 -24.51 0.35
C GLY A 178 -11.79 -25.09 0.04
N LYS A 179 -11.23 -24.75 -1.11
CA LYS A 179 -9.90 -25.23 -1.57
C LYS A 179 -8.75 -24.28 -1.18
N THR A 180 -9.01 -23.16 -0.52
CA THR A 180 -8.02 -22.11 -0.20
C THR A 180 -7.79 -21.99 1.30
N LYS A 181 -6.53 -21.74 1.69
CA LYS A 181 -6.18 -21.49 3.09
C LYS A 181 -6.78 -20.15 3.56
N MET A 182 -7.34 -20.13 4.75
CA MET A 182 -7.95 -18.95 5.34
C MET A 182 -6.88 -17.84 5.49
N LYS A 183 -7.15 -16.63 4.98
CA LYS A 183 -6.23 -15.48 5.05
C LYS A 183 -6.53 -14.56 6.24
N ASN A 184 -7.76 -14.57 6.75
CA ASN A 184 -8.19 -13.71 7.85
C ASN A 184 -9.33 -14.37 8.62
N TRP A 185 -8.98 -15.01 9.74
CA TRP A 185 -9.94 -15.70 10.57
C TRP A 185 -10.95 -14.76 11.25
N LYS A 186 -10.55 -13.51 11.55
CA LYS A 186 -11.45 -12.51 12.18
C LYS A 186 -12.60 -12.10 11.26
N MET A 187 -12.36 -12.03 9.96
CA MET A 187 -13.45 -11.82 8.99
C MET A 187 -14.41 -13.02 8.93
N SER A 188 -13.87 -14.23 8.91
CA SER A 188 -14.68 -15.46 8.92
C SER A 188 -15.48 -15.60 10.21
N ALA A 189 -14.90 -15.24 11.36
CA ALA A 189 -15.56 -15.20 12.66
C ALA A 189 -16.69 -14.16 12.68
N SER A 190 -16.50 -12.97 12.13
CA SER A 190 -17.56 -11.97 12.01
C SER A 190 -18.76 -12.47 11.19
N GLY A 191 -18.49 -13.15 10.07
CA GLY A 191 -19.51 -13.78 9.25
C GLY A 191 -20.23 -14.94 9.97
N TRP A 192 -19.51 -15.69 10.81
CA TRP A 192 -20.07 -16.74 11.66
C TRP A 192 -21.04 -16.15 12.70
N ILE A 193 -20.63 -15.10 13.41
CA ILE A 193 -21.46 -14.41 14.42
C ILE A 193 -22.72 -13.83 13.77
N SER A 194 -22.62 -13.22 12.59
CA SER A 194 -23.77 -12.63 11.89
C SER A 194 -24.82 -13.69 11.52
N ARG A 195 -24.39 -14.86 11.02
CA ARG A 195 -25.31 -15.95 10.66
C ARG A 195 -26.02 -16.55 11.88
N ASN A 196 -25.32 -16.65 13.01
CA ASN A 196 -25.88 -17.25 14.22
C ASN A 196 -26.73 -16.27 15.05
N LYS A 197 -26.68 -14.97 14.79
CA LYS A 197 -27.62 -13.99 15.36
C LYS A 197 -29.02 -14.09 14.76
N THR A 198 -29.15 -14.60 13.54
CA THR A 198 -30.45 -14.79 12.86
C THR A 198 -31.13 -16.12 13.16
N SER A 199 -30.44 -17.07 13.79
CA SER A 199 -30.98 -18.34 14.24
C SER A 199 -31.21 -18.32 15.77
N LYS A 200 -32.10 -17.45 16.28
CA LYS A 200 -32.78 -17.75 17.55
C LYS A 200 -33.78 -18.89 17.25
N PRO A 201 -33.72 -20.01 17.97
CA PRO A 201 -34.83 -20.95 17.90
C PRO A 201 -36.05 -20.24 18.49
N ASP A 202 -37.14 -20.22 17.73
CA ASP A 202 -38.46 -19.87 18.25
C ASP A 202 -38.75 -20.74 19.47
N SER A 203 -38.69 -20.15 20.66
CA SER A 203 -39.02 -20.80 21.91
C SER A 203 -40.55 -20.92 22.11
N ASP A 204 -41.33 -20.61 21.08
CA ASP A 204 -42.81 -20.66 21.15
C ASP A 204 -43.45 -21.97 20.66
N TYR A 205 -42.67 -22.90 20.10
CA TYR A 205 -43.24 -24.14 19.57
C TYR A 205 -43.54 -25.19 20.65
N LEU A 206 -42.94 -25.10 21.82
CA LEU A 206 -43.18 -26.02 22.97
C LEU A 206 -44.24 -25.56 23.96
N GLY A 207 -44.57 -24.26 23.98
CA GLY A 207 -45.60 -23.72 24.83
C GLY A 207 -47.04 -24.08 24.40
N GLY A 208 -47.24 -24.28 23.09
CA GLY A 208 -48.57 -24.59 22.54
C GLY A 208 -49.02 -26.05 22.73
N GLN A 209 -48.10 -27.01 22.82
CA GLN A 209 -48.50 -28.43 23.01
C GLN A 209 -48.79 -28.81 24.45
N LEU A 210 -48.18 -28.14 25.43
CA LEU A 210 -48.47 -28.37 26.86
C LEU A 210 -49.75 -27.75 27.33
N ALA A 211 -50.26 -26.71 26.66
CA ALA A 211 -51.58 -26.12 26.96
C ALA A 211 -52.74 -26.93 26.40
N ALA A 212 -52.56 -27.71 25.36
CA ALA A 212 -53.57 -28.59 24.76
C ALA A 212 -53.78 -29.90 25.54
N MET A 213 -52.82 -30.35 26.33
CA MET A 213 -52.94 -31.58 27.16
C MET A 213 -53.56 -31.39 28.54
N LYS A 214 -53.92 -30.17 28.95
CA LYS A 214 -54.59 -29.90 30.25
C LYS A 214 -56.09 -29.62 30.14
N LYS A 215 -56.69 -29.88 28.98
CA LYS A 215 -58.17 -29.75 28.81
C LYS A 215 -58.77 -31.06 28.25
N ASN A 216 -58.56 -32.17 28.94
CA ASN A 216 -59.40 -33.36 28.92
C ASN A 216 -59.32 -34.02 30.25
#